data_43830667eddaf368aefb034bc000135a
#
_entry.id   43830667eddaf368aefb034bc000135a
#
_cell.length_a   1.000
_cell.length_b   1.000
_cell.length_c   1.000
_cell.angle_alpha   90.00
_cell.angle_beta   90.00
_cell.angle_gamma   90.00
#
_symmetry.space_group_name_H-M   'P 1'
#
loop_
_entity.id
_entity.type
_entity.pdbx_description
1 polymer ?
#
loop_
_entity_poly.entity_id
_entity_poly.type
_entity_poly.pdbx_seq_one_letter_code
_entity_poly.pdbx_strand_id
1 'polypeptide(L)'
;LIARSSSGLPVEFAILSGPGNLVGRDTLQITGAGVIVIRARQSGDDTHNPAPDFTFEVVVAPRLQTIDFPALADVTYGTKVELAAASSSALAVSYQVVSGPAVLSGSTLSATGVGAVVVRATQKGDEGTLAAQAVERSFNVGPRPLTVSAVPASRIFGAANPPLLLAYTGFASGEGAEVFSVAPAASTEAIASSAPGEYAIVVVGGSAANYALTRASGKLTVLKAPQTISFPAISDQTLGNLPLQLAVSADSARIPDLVVVSGPATLSGTSLT
;
A
#
# COMPACT_ATOMS: atom_id res chain seq x y z
N LEU A 1 -49.22 36.46 -7.19
CA LEU A 1 -50.20 36.31 -8.26
C LEU A 1 -51.05 37.59 -8.35
N ILE A 2 -51.37 38.04 -9.55
CA ILE A 2 -52.22 39.22 -9.76
C ILE A 2 -53.23 38.86 -10.85
N ALA A 3 -54.54 39.03 -10.52
CA ALA A 3 -55.61 38.93 -11.50
C ALA A 3 -56.64 40.01 -11.17
N ARG A 4 -57.43 40.41 -12.18
CA ARG A 4 -58.51 41.40 -12.05
C ARG A 4 -59.75 40.87 -12.73
N SER A 5 -60.89 41.04 -12.12
CA SER A 5 -62.17 40.80 -12.75
C SER A 5 -62.72 42.13 -13.41
N SER A 6 -63.52 42.00 -14.43
CA SER A 6 -64.16 43.15 -15.08
C SER A 6 -65.18 43.89 -14.16
N SER A 7 -65.68 43.17 -13.15
CA SER A 7 -66.58 43.71 -12.14
C SER A 7 -65.84 44.44 -11.01
N GLY A 8 -64.50 44.38 -10.95
CA GLY A 8 -63.72 44.90 -9.83
C GLY A 8 -63.74 44.07 -8.57
N LEU A 9 -64.50 42.94 -8.55
CA LEU A 9 -64.54 42.03 -7.42
C LEU A 9 -63.23 41.26 -7.25
N PRO A 10 -62.88 40.84 -6.04
CA PRO A 10 -61.60 40.15 -5.76
C PRO A 10 -61.56 38.78 -6.42
N VAL A 11 -60.38 38.42 -6.98
CA VAL A 11 -60.09 37.11 -7.55
C VAL A 11 -59.44 36.23 -6.49
N GLU A 12 -59.87 34.98 -6.42
CA GLU A 12 -59.31 33.94 -5.56
C GLU A 12 -58.41 33.01 -6.38
N PHE A 13 -57.26 32.63 -5.79
CA PHE A 13 -56.33 31.68 -6.40
C PHE A 13 -56.35 30.36 -5.65
N ALA A 14 -56.19 29.24 -6.37
CA ALA A 14 -56.01 27.90 -5.83
C ALA A 14 -54.96 27.15 -6.62
N ILE A 15 -54.07 26.40 -5.92
CA ILE A 15 -53.18 25.44 -6.58
C ILE A 15 -53.98 24.16 -6.80
N LEU A 16 -54.09 23.76 -8.06
CA LEU A 16 -54.77 22.51 -8.44
C LEU A 16 -53.81 21.31 -8.43
N SER A 17 -52.57 21.53 -8.81
CA SER A 17 -51.54 20.48 -8.78
C SER A 17 -50.12 21.09 -8.90
N GLY A 18 -49.13 20.26 -8.62
CA GLY A 18 -47.73 20.62 -8.76
C GLY A 18 -47.05 21.06 -7.46
N PRO A 19 -45.74 21.27 -7.50
CA PRO A 19 -44.91 21.55 -6.31
C PRO A 19 -44.97 23.03 -5.91
N GLY A 20 -46.13 23.50 -5.46
CA GLY A 20 -46.32 24.87 -4.97
C GLY A 20 -47.43 24.97 -3.94
N ASN A 21 -47.36 25.96 -3.06
CA ASN A 21 -48.34 26.32 -2.07
C ASN A 21 -48.71 27.82 -2.18
N LEU A 22 -49.95 28.19 -1.80
CA LEU A 22 -50.29 29.57 -1.60
C LEU A 22 -49.96 29.99 -0.17
N VAL A 23 -49.23 31.12 -0.07
CA VAL A 23 -48.97 31.80 1.21
C VAL A 23 -49.81 33.09 1.18
N GLY A 24 -50.75 33.20 2.09
CA GLY A 24 -51.77 34.24 2.05
C GLY A 24 -52.78 34.02 0.90
N ARG A 25 -53.15 35.10 0.18
CA ARG A 25 -54.17 35.07 -0.89
C ARG A 25 -53.58 35.02 -2.32
N ASP A 26 -52.37 35.47 -2.49
CA ASP A 26 -51.79 35.79 -3.82
C ASP A 26 -50.30 35.49 -4.00
N THR A 27 -49.64 34.96 -2.98
CA THR A 27 -48.21 34.62 -3.05
C THR A 27 -48.04 33.15 -3.31
N LEU A 28 -47.44 32.79 -4.48
CA LEU A 28 -47.04 31.44 -4.80
C LEU A 28 -45.66 31.16 -4.18
N GLN A 29 -45.61 30.19 -3.26
CA GLN A 29 -44.40 29.60 -2.76
C GLN A 29 -44.07 28.35 -3.60
N ILE A 30 -42.97 28.35 -4.31
CA ILE A 30 -42.47 27.22 -5.08
C ILE A 30 -41.75 26.25 -4.12
N THR A 31 -42.13 24.98 -4.10
CA THR A 31 -41.57 23.95 -3.20
C THR A 31 -40.70 22.92 -3.93
N GLY A 32 -40.75 22.88 -5.26
CA GLY A 32 -39.97 21.93 -6.08
C GLY A 32 -40.01 22.30 -7.58
N ALA A 33 -39.35 21.48 -8.39
CA ALA A 33 -39.42 21.57 -9.85
C ALA A 33 -40.65 20.81 -10.38
N GLY A 34 -41.19 21.26 -11.51
CA GLY A 34 -42.37 20.67 -12.13
C GLY A 34 -43.36 21.70 -12.64
N VAL A 35 -44.53 21.25 -13.09
CA VAL A 35 -45.59 22.11 -13.56
C VAL A 35 -46.55 22.38 -12.42
N ILE A 36 -46.73 23.63 -12.06
CA ILE A 36 -47.73 24.09 -11.07
C ILE A 36 -48.93 24.60 -11.83
N VAL A 37 -50.12 23.97 -11.60
CA VAL A 37 -51.36 24.38 -12.22
C VAL A 37 -52.14 25.25 -11.23
N ILE A 38 -52.44 26.45 -11.61
CA ILE A 38 -53.10 27.45 -10.74
C ILE A 38 -54.43 27.83 -11.38
N ARG A 39 -55.49 27.83 -10.55
CA ARG A 39 -56.80 28.32 -10.92
C ARG A 39 -57.03 29.70 -10.32
N ALA A 40 -57.52 30.62 -11.14
CA ALA A 40 -58.11 31.90 -10.72
C ALA A 40 -59.61 31.80 -10.84
N ARG A 41 -60.34 32.17 -9.77
CA ARG A 41 -61.79 32.10 -9.69
C ARG A 41 -62.35 33.40 -9.14
N GLN A 42 -63.52 33.78 -9.61
CA GLN A 42 -64.32 34.87 -9.07
C GLN A 42 -65.79 34.42 -8.95
N SER A 43 -66.37 34.40 -7.75
CA SER A 43 -67.61 33.76 -7.42
C SER A 43 -68.87 34.61 -7.69
N GLY A 44 -68.68 35.84 -8.16
CA GLY A 44 -69.79 36.81 -8.31
C GLY A 44 -70.23 37.41 -6.97
N ASP A 45 -71.32 38.19 -7.04
CA ASP A 45 -72.05 38.75 -5.90
C ASP A 45 -73.55 38.90 -6.27
N ASP A 46 -74.30 39.60 -5.47
CA ASP A 46 -75.76 39.80 -5.73
C ASP A 46 -76.04 40.56 -7.04
N THR A 47 -75.01 41.16 -7.66
CA THR A 47 -75.18 42.00 -8.87
C THR A 47 -74.44 41.44 -10.09
N HIS A 48 -73.53 40.49 -9.91
CA HIS A 48 -72.71 39.88 -10.96
C HIS A 48 -72.67 38.37 -10.86
N ASN A 49 -72.87 37.68 -11.96
CA ASN A 49 -72.65 36.22 -12.06
C ASN A 49 -71.20 35.84 -11.83
N PRO A 50 -70.93 34.60 -11.38
CA PRO A 50 -69.55 34.10 -11.35
C PRO A 50 -68.85 34.19 -12.70
N ALA A 51 -67.58 34.59 -12.71
CA ALA A 51 -66.73 34.52 -13.91
C ALA A 51 -66.34 33.07 -14.21
N PRO A 52 -66.16 32.66 -15.48
CA PRO A 52 -65.54 31.40 -15.81
C PRO A 52 -64.19 31.24 -15.12
N ASP A 53 -63.94 30.07 -14.59
CA ASP A 53 -62.61 29.71 -14.02
C ASP A 53 -61.53 29.83 -15.08
N PHE A 54 -60.39 30.38 -14.71
CA PHE A 54 -59.19 30.46 -15.58
C PHE A 54 -58.06 29.67 -14.95
N THR A 55 -57.45 28.78 -15.71
CA THR A 55 -56.27 27.99 -15.27
C THR A 55 -55.04 28.38 -16.08
N PHE A 56 -53.89 28.43 -15.40
CA PHE A 56 -52.60 28.64 -16.04
C PHE A 56 -51.52 27.82 -15.39
N GLU A 57 -50.44 27.58 -16.14
CA GLU A 57 -49.34 26.75 -15.71
C GLU A 57 -48.11 27.57 -15.48
N VAL A 58 -47.37 27.23 -14.39
CA VAL A 58 -46.03 27.74 -14.10
C VAL A 58 -45.06 26.59 -14.17
N VAL A 59 -44.16 26.63 -15.13
CA VAL A 59 -43.11 25.60 -15.27
C VAL A 59 -41.92 26.01 -14.44
N VAL A 60 -41.57 25.18 -13.46
CA VAL A 60 -40.39 25.36 -12.62
C VAL A 60 -39.33 24.36 -13.07
N ALA A 61 -38.23 24.85 -13.65
CA ALA A 61 -37.12 23.99 -14.07
C ALA A 61 -36.32 23.49 -12.86
N PRO A 62 -35.84 22.25 -12.86
CA PRO A 62 -34.92 21.76 -11.83
C PRO A 62 -33.57 22.49 -11.88
N ARG A 63 -32.89 22.56 -10.75
CA ARG A 63 -31.60 23.22 -10.61
C ARG A 63 -30.52 22.44 -11.33
N LEU A 64 -29.58 23.14 -11.93
CA LEU A 64 -28.34 22.58 -12.41
C LEU A 64 -27.38 22.35 -11.25
N GLN A 65 -26.53 21.32 -11.34
CA GLN A 65 -25.47 21.07 -10.40
C GLN A 65 -24.18 20.60 -11.10
N THR A 66 -23.08 20.70 -10.41
CA THR A 66 -21.75 20.27 -10.83
C THR A 66 -21.13 19.37 -9.78
N ILE A 67 -20.15 18.55 -10.19
CA ILE A 67 -19.30 17.78 -9.29
C ILE A 67 -17.92 18.41 -9.29
N ASP A 68 -17.43 18.79 -8.11
CA ASP A 68 -16.03 19.05 -7.86
C ASP A 68 -15.37 17.74 -7.40
N PHE A 69 -14.48 17.20 -8.23
CA PHE A 69 -13.70 15.99 -7.92
C PHE A 69 -12.23 16.37 -8.07
N PRO A 70 -11.50 16.55 -6.95
CA PRO A 70 -10.08 16.91 -6.99
C PRO A 70 -9.23 15.89 -7.74
N ALA A 71 -8.07 16.34 -8.25
CA ALA A 71 -7.09 15.43 -8.85
C ALA A 71 -6.60 14.42 -7.80
N LEU A 72 -6.40 13.18 -8.24
CA LEU A 72 -5.86 12.11 -7.42
C LEU A 72 -4.35 12.03 -7.63
N ALA A 73 -3.60 11.90 -6.55
CA ALA A 73 -2.15 11.71 -6.61
C ALA A 73 -1.80 10.25 -6.95
N ASP A 74 -0.67 10.05 -7.62
CA ASP A 74 -0.09 8.72 -7.82
C ASP A 74 0.26 8.08 -6.47
N VAL A 75 0.06 6.77 -6.38
CA VAL A 75 0.30 5.99 -5.16
C VAL A 75 1.11 4.73 -5.45
N THR A 76 1.56 4.05 -4.41
CA THR A 76 2.19 2.73 -4.54
C THR A 76 1.21 1.61 -4.25
N TYR A 77 1.47 0.43 -4.78
CA TYR A 77 0.69 -0.78 -4.53
C TYR A 77 0.43 -1.01 -3.04
N GLY A 78 -0.79 -1.45 -2.71
CA GLY A 78 -1.25 -1.67 -1.33
C GLY A 78 -1.63 -0.39 -0.57
N THR A 79 -1.62 0.78 -1.22
CA THR A 79 -2.13 2.04 -0.64
C THR A 79 -3.65 2.11 -0.79
N LYS A 80 -4.33 2.66 0.22
CA LYS A 80 -5.75 3.04 0.16
C LYS A 80 -5.87 4.52 -0.17
N VAL A 81 -6.81 4.87 -1.03
CA VAL A 81 -7.10 6.24 -1.46
C VAL A 81 -8.53 6.58 -1.07
N GLU A 82 -8.72 7.64 -0.29
CA GLU A 82 -10.05 8.18 0.02
C GLU A 82 -10.48 9.14 -1.08
N LEU A 83 -11.64 8.89 -1.66
CA LEU A 83 -12.24 9.71 -2.71
C LEU A 83 -13.12 10.79 -2.06
N ALA A 84 -12.86 12.06 -2.39
CA ALA A 84 -13.53 13.21 -1.81
C ALA A 84 -14.06 14.14 -2.91
N ALA A 85 -15.09 13.69 -3.63
CA ALA A 85 -15.83 14.57 -4.54
C ALA A 85 -17.05 15.17 -3.83
N ALA A 86 -17.39 16.42 -4.17
CA ALA A 86 -18.55 17.12 -3.68
C ALA A 86 -19.44 17.60 -4.83
N SER A 87 -20.77 17.55 -4.65
CA SER A 87 -21.71 18.18 -5.55
C SER A 87 -22.06 19.59 -5.09
N SER A 88 -22.30 20.50 -6.02
CA SER A 88 -22.75 21.86 -5.69
C SER A 88 -24.14 21.92 -5.03
N SER A 89 -24.90 20.83 -5.13
CA SER A 89 -26.22 20.64 -4.49
C SER A 89 -26.13 20.04 -3.08
N ALA A 90 -24.95 19.66 -2.60
CA ALA A 90 -24.71 18.90 -1.38
C ALA A 90 -25.34 17.46 -1.39
N LEU A 91 -25.85 16.98 -2.52
CA LEU A 91 -26.30 15.60 -2.66
C LEU A 91 -25.09 14.65 -2.73
N ALA A 92 -25.24 13.44 -2.19
CA ALA A 92 -24.18 12.46 -2.11
C ALA A 92 -23.66 12.04 -3.51
N VAL A 93 -22.33 12.06 -3.69
CA VAL A 93 -21.66 11.62 -4.90
C VAL A 93 -21.39 10.12 -4.82
N SER A 94 -21.59 9.42 -5.93
CA SER A 94 -21.29 7.99 -6.09
C SER A 94 -20.05 7.81 -6.95
N TYR A 95 -19.25 6.78 -6.63
CA TYR A 95 -18.00 6.48 -7.33
C TYR A 95 -18.06 5.13 -8.03
N GLN A 96 -17.31 5.00 -9.12
CA GLN A 96 -17.12 3.77 -9.86
C GLN A 96 -15.71 3.69 -10.41
N VAL A 97 -15.05 2.54 -10.27
CA VAL A 97 -13.81 2.24 -11.01
C VAL A 97 -14.20 1.92 -12.45
N VAL A 98 -13.74 2.75 -13.37
CA VAL A 98 -13.98 2.60 -14.81
C VAL A 98 -12.98 1.60 -15.40
N SER A 99 -11.71 1.70 -14.97
CA SER A 99 -10.65 0.81 -15.41
C SER A 99 -9.49 0.81 -14.44
N GLY A 100 -8.65 -0.22 -14.55
CA GLY A 100 -7.41 -0.35 -13.77
C GLY A 100 -7.53 -1.30 -12.57
N PRO A 101 -6.38 -1.64 -11.97
CA PRO A 101 -6.30 -2.64 -10.90
C PRO A 101 -6.65 -2.03 -9.54
N ALA A 102 -7.92 -1.76 -9.30
CA ALA A 102 -8.41 -1.22 -8.04
C ALA A 102 -9.82 -1.73 -7.73
N VAL A 103 -10.15 -1.83 -6.46
CA VAL A 103 -11.49 -2.13 -5.94
C VAL A 103 -11.97 -0.99 -5.06
N LEU A 104 -13.29 -0.73 -5.10
CA LEU A 104 -13.94 0.35 -4.38
C LEU A 104 -14.84 -0.23 -3.27
N SER A 105 -14.78 0.36 -2.10
CA SER A 105 -15.68 0.10 -0.97
C SER A 105 -16.12 1.43 -0.38
N GLY A 106 -17.35 1.85 -0.69
CA GLY A 106 -17.83 3.20 -0.34
C GLY A 106 -17.03 4.27 -1.08
N SER A 107 -16.34 5.14 -0.33
CA SER A 107 -15.41 6.14 -0.85
C SER A 107 -13.94 5.72 -0.80
N THR A 108 -13.64 4.56 -0.22
CA THR A 108 -12.26 4.04 -0.10
C THR A 108 -11.93 3.15 -1.29
N LEU A 109 -10.89 3.52 -2.03
CA LEU A 109 -10.34 2.75 -3.14
C LEU A 109 -9.06 2.06 -2.69
N SER A 110 -8.97 0.75 -2.94
CA SER A 110 -7.79 -0.08 -2.64
C SER A 110 -7.14 -0.53 -3.95
N ALA A 111 -5.86 -0.19 -4.13
CA ALA A 111 -5.08 -0.63 -5.29
C ALA A 111 -4.73 -2.13 -5.17
N THR A 112 -5.14 -2.93 -6.16
CA THR A 112 -4.94 -4.39 -6.22
C THR A 112 -3.80 -4.83 -7.15
N GLY A 113 -3.17 -3.87 -7.83
CA GLY A 113 -2.05 -4.10 -8.73
C GLY A 113 -1.42 -2.80 -9.20
N VAL A 114 -0.33 -2.90 -9.96
CA VAL A 114 0.38 -1.78 -10.59
C VAL A 114 -0.31 -1.42 -11.91
N GLY A 115 -0.49 -0.14 -12.19
CA GLY A 115 -1.06 0.36 -13.43
C GLY A 115 -1.89 1.63 -13.27
N ALA A 116 -2.39 2.15 -14.40
CA ALA A 116 -3.28 3.29 -14.41
C ALA A 116 -4.69 2.90 -13.91
N VAL A 117 -5.28 3.74 -13.08
CA VAL A 117 -6.64 3.60 -12.55
C VAL A 117 -7.46 4.81 -12.97
N VAL A 118 -8.68 4.57 -13.45
CA VAL A 118 -9.65 5.62 -13.79
C VAL A 118 -10.87 5.46 -12.89
N VAL A 119 -11.24 6.53 -12.21
CA VAL A 119 -12.41 6.61 -11.33
C VAL A 119 -13.37 7.66 -11.85
N ARG A 120 -14.66 7.32 -11.89
CA ARG A 120 -15.76 8.21 -12.26
C ARG A 120 -16.57 8.56 -11.04
N ALA A 121 -16.83 9.86 -10.85
CA ALA A 121 -17.77 10.41 -9.89
C ALA A 121 -19.07 10.79 -10.58
N THR A 122 -20.22 10.41 -10.02
CA THR A 122 -21.56 10.67 -10.55
C THR A 122 -22.49 11.17 -9.47
N GLN A 123 -23.45 11.99 -9.85
CA GLN A 123 -24.55 12.42 -8.99
C GLN A 123 -25.84 12.51 -9.85
N LYS A 124 -26.83 11.70 -9.52
CA LYS A 124 -28.04 11.49 -10.34
C LYS A 124 -29.11 12.58 -10.21
N GLY A 125 -28.97 13.54 -9.29
CA GLY A 125 -29.99 14.51 -8.96
C GLY A 125 -31.09 13.95 -8.07
N ASP A 126 -32.12 14.76 -7.91
CA ASP A 126 -33.36 14.49 -7.22
C ASP A 126 -34.53 15.17 -7.93
N GLU A 127 -35.72 15.27 -7.32
CA GLU A 127 -36.91 15.93 -7.90
C GLU A 127 -36.69 17.41 -8.20
N GLY A 128 -35.78 18.08 -7.48
CA GLY A 128 -35.49 19.52 -7.63
C GLY A 128 -34.19 19.84 -8.33
N THR A 129 -33.37 18.86 -8.64
CA THR A 129 -32.01 19.03 -9.15
C THR A 129 -31.72 18.03 -10.26
N LEU A 130 -31.22 18.48 -11.40
CA LEU A 130 -30.82 17.58 -12.50
C LEU A 130 -29.54 16.81 -12.12
N ALA A 131 -29.34 15.67 -12.81
CA ALA A 131 -28.10 14.92 -12.72
C ALA A 131 -26.90 15.82 -13.10
N ALA A 132 -25.80 15.69 -12.35
CA ALA A 132 -24.56 16.35 -12.72
C ALA A 132 -23.88 15.66 -13.89
N GLN A 133 -23.11 16.41 -14.67
CA GLN A 133 -22.15 15.81 -15.58
C GLN A 133 -21.14 14.99 -14.80
N ALA A 134 -20.92 13.72 -15.21
CA ALA A 134 -19.95 12.85 -14.56
C ALA A 134 -18.51 13.40 -14.74
N VAL A 135 -17.69 13.26 -13.70
CA VAL A 135 -16.29 13.68 -13.71
C VAL A 135 -15.40 12.46 -13.53
N GLU A 136 -14.40 12.32 -14.38
CA GLU A 136 -13.39 11.26 -14.27
C GLU A 136 -12.05 11.82 -13.78
N ARG A 137 -11.35 11.00 -13.00
CA ARG A 137 -9.97 11.23 -12.58
C ARG A 137 -9.16 9.95 -12.80
N SER A 138 -7.93 10.15 -13.25
CA SER A 138 -6.95 9.07 -13.41
C SER A 138 -5.73 9.33 -12.52
N PHE A 139 -5.12 8.27 -12.05
CA PHE A 139 -3.85 8.27 -11.33
C PHE A 139 -3.12 6.95 -11.59
N ASN A 140 -1.82 6.89 -11.27
CA ASN A 140 -1.02 5.69 -11.44
C ASN A 140 -0.75 5.02 -10.09
N VAL A 141 -0.85 3.70 -10.09
CA VAL A 141 -0.35 2.85 -9.00
C VAL A 141 1.02 2.34 -9.42
N GLY A 142 2.07 2.84 -8.75
CA GLY A 142 3.44 2.38 -8.93
C GLY A 142 3.75 1.12 -8.11
N PRO A 143 4.86 0.41 -8.43
CA PRO A 143 5.30 -0.74 -7.67
C PRO A 143 5.73 -0.34 -6.26
N ARG A 144 5.41 -1.19 -5.27
CA ARG A 144 5.82 -0.98 -3.88
C ARG A 144 7.28 -1.36 -3.68
N PRO A 145 8.13 -0.54 -3.02
CA PRO A 145 9.48 -0.93 -2.69
C PRO A 145 9.52 -2.15 -1.76
N LEU A 146 10.30 -3.17 -2.13
CA LEU A 146 10.52 -4.39 -1.34
C LEU A 146 12.02 -4.69 -1.30
N THR A 147 12.59 -4.70 -0.11
CA THR A 147 14.01 -5.04 0.10
C THR A 147 14.13 -6.50 0.49
N VAL A 148 14.98 -7.22 -0.23
CA VAL A 148 15.39 -8.60 0.06
C VAL A 148 16.86 -8.56 0.50
N SER A 149 17.13 -8.93 1.74
CA SER A 149 18.46 -8.88 2.35
C SER A 149 18.97 -10.27 2.67
N ALA A 150 20.22 -10.56 2.35
CA ALA A 150 20.89 -11.77 2.82
C ALA A 150 21.25 -11.62 4.31
N VAL A 151 20.84 -12.59 5.12
CA VAL A 151 21.16 -12.61 6.56
C VAL A 151 22.63 -12.98 6.74
N PRO A 152 23.41 -12.23 7.54
CA PRO A 152 24.79 -12.59 7.85
C PRO A 152 24.90 -13.97 8.51
N ALA A 153 25.93 -14.71 8.17
CA ALA A 153 26.19 -16.04 8.70
C ALA A 153 27.67 -16.22 9.05
N SER A 154 28.01 -17.24 9.83
CA SER A 154 29.38 -17.57 10.15
C SER A 154 29.60 -19.08 10.23
N ARG A 155 30.84 -19.52 9.98
CA ARG A 155 31.32 -20.88 10.19
C ARG A 155 32.80 -20.90 10.52
N ILE A 156 33.30 -22.00 11.00
CA ILE A 156 34.74 -22.25 11.12
C ILE A 156 35.33 -22.75 9.79
N PHE A 157 36.63 -22.56 9.60
CA PHE A 157 37.38 -23.12 8.44
C PHE A 157 37.21 -24.65 8.42
N GLY A 158 37.03 -25.20 7.22
CA GLY A 158 36.81 -26.61 6.99
C GLY A 158 35.36 -27.09 7.14
N ALA A 159 34.50 -26.35 7.80
CA ALA A 159 33.08 -26.68 7.92
C ALA A 159 32.30 -26.35 6.63
N ALA A 160 31.16 -27.02 6.40
CA ALA A 160 30.23 -26.67 5.34
C ALA A 160 29.56 -25.29 5.62
N ASN A 161 29.15 -24.60 4.58
CA ASN A 161 28.38 -23.38 4.74
C ASN A 161 27.03 -23.69 5.42
N PRO A 162 26.57 -22.85 6.36
CA PRO A 162 25.22 -22.97 6.92
C PRO A 162 24.18 -22.64 5.86
N PRO A 163 22.89 -22.97 6.08
CA PRO A 163 21.81 -22.47 5.25
C PRO A 163 21.84 -20.94 5.17
N LEU A 164 21.86 -20.41 3.96
CA LEU A 164 21.85 -18.97 3.73
C LEU A 164 20.40 -18.47 3.75
N LEU A 165 20.07 -17.61 4.68
CA LEU A 165 18.72 -17.12 4.90
C LEU A 165 18.52 -15.74 4.27
N LEU A 166 17.27 -15.43 3.90
CA LEU A 166 16.84 -14.13 3.41
C LEU A 166 15.88 -13.47 4.41
N ALA A 167 15.99 -12.16 4.54
CA ALA A 167 15.06 -11.30 5.26
C ALA A 167 14.36 -10.36 4.27
N TYR A 168 13.12 -10.02 4.55
CA TYR A 168 12.27 -9.22 3.68
C TYR A 168 11.71 -8.01 4.43
N THR A 169 11.69 -6.85 3.77
CA THR A 169 11.13 -5.61 4.35
C THR A 169 10.39 -4.84 3.26
N GLY A 170 9.11 -4.54 3.50
CA GLY A 170 8.32 -3.71 2.59
C GLY A 170 7.10 -4.39 1.99
N PHE A 171 6.72 -5.60 2.38
CA PHE A 171 5.46 -6.22 1.94
C PHE A 171 4.25 -5.33 2.24
N ALA A 172 3.23 -5.41 1.41
CA ALA A 172 1.92 -4.86 1.74
C ALA A 172 1.29 -5.65 2.91
N SER A 173 0.33 -5.04 3.58
CA SER A 173 -0.29 -5.66 4.76
C SER A 173 -0.95 -7.00 4.41
N GLY A 174 -0.56 -8.05 5.13
CA GLY A 174 -1.07 -9.41 4.96
C GLY A 174 -0.39 -10.21 3.85
N GLU A 175 0.66 -9.70 3.22
CA GLU A 175 1.44 -10.39 2.21
C GLU A 175 2.81 -10.85 2.75
N GLY A 176 3.40 -11.84 2.09
CA GLY A 176 4.69 -12.43 2.40
C GLY A 176 5.41 -12.95 1.15
N ALA A 177 6.21 -13.99 1.32
CA ALA A 177 7.02 -14.55 0.24
C ALA A 177 6.22 -15.18 -0.91
N GLU A 178 4.93 -15.42 -0.74
CA GLU A 178 4.01 -15.93 -1.76
C GLU A 178 3.80 -14.98 -2.94
N VAL A 179 4.14 -13.69 -2.80
CA VAL A 179 4.02 -12.70 -3.89
C VAL A 179 5.07 -12.88 -4.98
N PHE A 180 6.13 -13.67 -4.72
CA PHE A 180 7.16 -13.91 -5.71
C PHE A 180 6.71 -14.91 -6.77
N SER A 181 6.69 -14.49 -8.02
CA SER A 181 6.56 -15.39 -9.17
C SER A 181 7.85 -16.20 -9.42
N VAL A 182 9.01 -15.63 -9.09
CA VAL A 182 10.30 -16.30 -9.01
C VAL A 182 10.88 -15.96 -7.64
N ALA A 183 11.08 -16.99 -6.80
CA ALA A 183 11.63 -16.79 -5.46
C ALA A 183 13.07 -16.30 -5.52
N PRO A 184 13.48 -15.32 -4.68
CA PRO A 184 14.87 -14.97 -4.51
C PRO A 184 15.64 -16.08 -3.77
N ALA A 185 16.94 -16.18 -4.05
CA ALA A 185 17.83 -17.12 -3.36
C ALA A 185 19.10 -16.40 -2.88
N ALA A 186 19.70 -16.91 -1.80
CA ALA A 186 20.99 -16.46 -1.33
C ALA A 186 22.09 -17.36 -1.87
N SER A 187 23.24 -16.78 -2.29
CA SER A 187 24.39 -17.49 -2.82
C SER A 187 25.68 -16.87 -2.30
N THR A 188 26.74 -17.67 -2.19
CA THR A 188 28.09 -17.21 -1.86
C THR A 188 29.12 -18.04 -2.65
N GLU A 189 30.23 -17.43 -2.98
CA GLU A 189 31.38 -18.11 -3.61
C GLU A 189 32.23 -18.89 -2.60
N ALA A 190 32.04 -18.67 -1.29
CA ALA A 190 32.79 -19.39 -0.26
C ALA A 190 32.44 -20.88 -0.26
N ILE A 191 33.48 -21.72 -0.26
CA ILE A 191 33.41 -23.19 -0.14
C ILE A 191 34.09 -23.64 1.17
N ALA A 192 33.97 -24.89 1.56
CA ALA A 192 34.52 -25.40 2.83
C ALA A 192 36.02 -25.10 3.02
N SER A 193 36.80 -25.12 1.93
CA SER A 193 38.22 -24.81 1.93
C SER A 193 38.58 -23.33 1.81
N SER A 194 37.61 -22.42 1.73
CA SER A 194 37.84 -20.97 1.71
C SER A 194 38.51 -20.53 3.00
N ALA A 195 39.57 -19.71 2.87
CA ALA A 195 40.36 -19.23 4.00
C ALA A 195 39.56 -18.40 4.99
N PRO A 196 39.97 -18.30 6.25
CA PRO A 196 39.35 -17.39 7.21
C PRO A 196 39.30 -15.96 6.67
N GLY A 197 38.11 -15.32 6.75
CA GLY A 197 37.85 -14.00 6.17
C GLY A 197 36.35 -13.75 5.97
N GLU A 198 36.00 -12.66 5.33
CA GLU A 198 34.64 -12.27 4.99
C GLU A 198 34.34 -12.52 3.51
N TYR A 199 33.22 -13.13 3.20
CA TYR A 199 32.75 -13.44 1.86
C TYR A 199 31.35 -12.85 1.69
N ALA A 200 31.03 -12.32 0.52
CA ALA A 200 29.69 -11.82 0.24
C ALA A 200 28.68 -12.96 0.18
N ILE A 201 27.49 -12.73 0.77
CA ILE A 201 26.28 -13.48 0.49
C ILE A 201 25.43 -12.59 -0.41
N VAL A 202 25.27 -12.96 -1.67
CA VAL A 202 24.51 -12.19 -2.65
C VAL A 202 23.10 -12.73 -2.80
N VAL A 203 22.13 -11.84 -3.03
CA VAL A 203 20.76 -12.19 -3.35
C VAL A 203 20.63 -12.28 -4.87
N VAL A 204 20.21 -13.43 -5.36
CA VAL A 204 20.01 -13.70 -6.79
C VAL A 204 18.53 -14.02 -7.09
N GLY A 205 18.09 -13.77 -8.32
CA GLY A 205 16.71 -14.02 -8.73
C GLY A 205 15.72 -13.07 -8.05
N GLY A 206 14.51 -13.54 -7.87
CA GLY A 206 13.38 -12.79 -7.31
C GLY A 206 12.64 -11.96 -8.36
N SER A 207 11.33 -12.19 -8.48
CA SER A 207 10.41 -11.38 -9.29
C SER A 207 9.05 -11.33 -8.61
N ALA A 208 8.47 -10.14 -8.47
CA ALA A 208 7.13 -9.92 -7.91
C ALA A 208 6.48 -8.76 -8.67
N ALA A 209 5.34 -9.01 -9.30
CA ALA A 209 4.73 -8.11 -10.29
C ALA A 209 4.40 -6.70 -9.74
N ASN A 210 4.01 -6.64 -8.45
CA ASN A 210 3.57 -5.41 -7.81
C ASN A 210 4.67 -4.73 -6.97
N TYR A 211 5.92 -5.23 -7.05
CA TYR A 211 7.02 -4.77 -6.22
C TYR A 211 8.25 -4.34 -7.02
N ALA A 212 8.88 -3.27 -6.57
CA ALA A 212 10.22 -2.86 -7.00
C ALA A 212 11.25 -3.47 -6.03
N LEU A 213 11.99 -4.49 -6.50
CA LEU A 213 12.91 -5.24 -5.66
C LEU A 213 14.26 -4.55 -5.52
N THR A 214 14.68 -4.34 -4.28
CA THR A 214 16.06 -3.97 -3.92
C THR A 214 16.74 -5.17 -3.26
N ARG A 215 17.95 -5.53 -3.71
CA ARG A 215 18.71 -6.66 -3.17
C ARG A 215 19.87 -6.14 -2.34
N ALA A 216 19.94 -6.55 -1.07
CA ALA A 216 21.02 -6.21 -0.15
C ALA A 216 21.86 -7.44 0.17
N SER A 217 23.14 -7.36 -0.05
CA SER A 217 24.10 -8.42 0.27
C SER A 217 24.33 -8.55 1.78
N GLY A 218 24.56 -9.78 2.24
CA GLY A 218 25.04 -10.10 3.58
C GLY A 218 26.52 -10.51 3.56
N LYS A 219 27.00 -10.98 4.71
CA LYS A 219 28.37 -11.46 4.88
C LYS A 219 28.37 -12.87 5.47
N LEU A 220 29.20 -13.76 4.90
CA LEU A 220 29.59 -15.03 5.51
C LEU A 220 31.00 -14.84 6.10
N THR A 221 31.12 -14.94 7.41
CA THR A 221 32.40 -14.88 8.11
C THR A 221 32.95 -16.29 8.34
N VAL A 222 34.10 -16.59 7.72
CA VAL A 222 34.85 -17.83 7.97
C VAL A 222 35.83 -17.56 9.09
N LEU A 223 35.63 -18.16 10.23
CA LEU A 223 36.49 -18.07 11.40
C LEU A 223 37.61 -19.08 11.31
N LYS A 224 38.74 -18.83 11.98
CA LYS A 224 39.81 -19.82 12.14
C LYS A 224 39.28 -21.04 12.88
N ALA A 225 39.67 -22.24 12.45
CA ALA A 225 39.38 -23.45 13.21
C ALA A 225 40.18 -23.46 14.54
N PRO A 226 39.61 -23.94 15.63
CA PRO A 226 40.41 -24.23 16.83
C PRO A 226 41.45 -25.30 16.51
N GLN A 227 42.55 -25.29 17.24
CA GLN A 227 43.56 -26.36 17.15
C GLN A 227 43.97 -26.82 18.55
N THR A 228 44.36 -28.07 18.64
CA THR A 228 44.90 -28.68 19.85
C THR A 228 46.27 -29.22 19.62
N ILE A 229 47.13 -29.11 20.66
CA ILE A 229 48.44 -29.68 20.65
C ILE A 229 48.40 -31.00 21.44
N SER A 230 48.92 -32.07 20.84
CA SER A 230 49.16 -33.33 21.51
C SER A 230 50.65 -33.37 21.86
N PHE A 231 50.96 -33.44 23.14
CA PHE A 231 52.32 -33.54 23.66
C PHE A 231 52.28 -34.56 24.80
N PRO A 232 52.61 -35.83 24.47
CA PRO A 232 52.67 -36.92 25.48
C PRO A 232 53.61 -36.60 26.62
N ALA A 233 53.30 -37.09 27.79
CA ALA A 233 54.26 -37.02 28.90
C ALA A 233 55.58 -37.74 28.56
N ILE A 234 56.67 -37.09 28.91
CA ILE A 234 58.03 -37.62 28.74
C ILE A 234 58.35 -38.35 30.07
N SER A 235 58.78 -39.62 29.98
CA SER A 235 59.28 -40.33 31.16
C SER A 235 60.64 -39.78 31.59
N ASP A 236 60.99 -40.03 32.84
CA ASP A 236 62.28 -39.63 33.41
C ASP A 236 63.42 -40.20 32.56
N GLN A 237 64.43 -39.36 32.31
CA GLN A 237 65.61 -39.70 31.54
C GLN A 237 66.84 -39.77 32.41
N THR A 238 67.84 -40.61 32.05
CA THR A 238 69.13 -40.67 32.68
C THR A 238 70.14 -39.93 31.86
N LEU A 239 71.05 -39.20 32.52
CA LEU A 239 72.14 -38.49 31.83
C LEU A 239 72.92 -39.45 30.93
N GLY A 240 73.05 -39.11 29.65
CA GLY A 240 73.69 -39.95 28.67
C GLY A 240 72.78 -40.66 27.69
N ASN A 241 71.46 -40.66 27.92
CA ASN A 241 70.46 -41.22 26.99
C ASN A 241 69.96 -40.22 25.95
N LEU A 242 70.76 -39.23 25.57
CA LEU A 242 70.39 -38.15 24.65
C LEU A 242 71.01 -38.39 23.27
N PRO A 243 70.39 -37.81 22.20
CA PRO A 243 69.22 -36.91 22.12
C PRO A 243 67.87 -37.63 22.19
N LEU A 244 66.90 -37.02 22.90
CA LEU A 244 65.53 -37.47 22.97
C LEU A 244 64.64 -36.80 21.91
N GLN A 245 63.98 -37.61 21.09
CA GLN A 245 63.01 -37.07 20.14
C GLN A 245 61.65 -36.83 20.82
N LEU A 246 61.17 -35.60 20.77
CA LEU A 246 59.89 -35.18 21.35
C LEU A 246 58.75 -35.46 20.34
N ALA A 247 57.78 -36.28 20.73
CA ALA A 247 56.61 -36.55 19.93
C ALA A 247 55.54 -35.46 20.16
N VAL A 248 55.63 -34.39 19.40
CA VAL A 248 54.63 -33.30 19.45
C VAL A 248 53.92 -33.22 18.12
N SER A 249 52.60 -33.00 18.19
CA SER A 249 51.79 -32.80 16.99
C SER A 249 50.65 -31.82 17.29
N ALA A 250 50.15 -31.23 16.25
CA ALA A 250 48.89 -30.47 16.31
C ALA A 250 47.92 -31.03 15.28
N ASP A 251 46.64 -31.04 15.62
CA ASP A 251 45.59 -31.49 14.71
C ASP A 251 45.47 -30.61 13.43
N SER A 252 46.04 -29.41 13.47
CA SER A 252 46.19 -28.52 12.31
C SER A 252 47.30 -28.91 11.32
N ALA A 253 47.99 -30.01 11.57
CA ALA A 253 49.19 -30.46 10.84
C ALA A 253 50.36 -29.45 10.83
N ARG A 254 50.33 -28.41 11.63
CA ARG A 254 51.42 -27.48 11.87
C ARG A 254 52.34 -28.08 12.95
N ILE A 255 53.66 -27.93 12.79
CA ILE A 255 54.61 -28.32 13.82
C ILE A 255 54.54 -27.23 14.92
N PRO A 256 54.22 -27.63 16.19
CA PRO A 256 54.25 -26.66 17.29
C PRO A 256 55.67 -26.17 17.59
N ASP A 257 55.79 -24.93 17.98
CA ASP A 257 57.04 -24.40 18.50
C ASP A 257 57.27 -24.93 19.91
N LEU A 258 58.46 -25.48 20.16
CA LEU A 258 58.85 -26.02 21.45
C LEU A 258 59.93 -25.07 22.07
N VAL A 259 59.85 -24.90 23.36
CA VAL A 259 60.85 -24.16 24.11
C VAL A 259 61.14 -24.85 25.46
N VAL A 260 62.39 -24.91 25.83
CA VAL A 260 62.75 -25.32 27.20
C VAL A 260 62.49 -24.17 28.14
N VAL A 261 61.54 -24.36 29.06
CA VAL A 261 61.15 -23.32 30.05
C VAL A 261 62.17 -23.21 31.17
N SER A 262 62.73 -24.31 31.64
CA SER A 262 63.71 -24.34 32.69
C SER A 262 64.54 -25.67 32.68
N GLY A 263 65.70 -25.65 33.27
CA GLY A 263 66.57 -26.88 33.41
C GLY A 263 67.76 -26.89 32.45
N PRO A 264 68.68 -27.85 32.65
CA PRO A 264 69.93 -27.95 31.91
C PRO A 264 69.79 -28.74 30.62
N ALA A 265 68.85 -28.33 29.76
CA ALA A 265 68.62 -28.97 28.46
C ALA A 265 68.59 -27.95 27.35
N THR A 266 68.99 -28.33 26.15
CA THR A 266 68.89 -27.54 24.91
C THR A 266 67.99 -28.23 23.91
N LEU A 267 67.30 -27.44 23.09
CA LEU A 267 66.35 -27.90 22.10
C LEU A 267 66.76 -27.50 20.70
N SER A 268 66.81 -28.48 19.78
CA SER A 268 67.04 -28.26 18.35
C SER A 268 65.91 -28.93 17.57
N GLY A 269 64.99 -28.11 17.06
CA GLY A 269 63.73 -28.64 16.46
C GLY A 269 62.93 -29.44 17.49
N THR A 270 62.73 -30.74 17.25
CA THR A 270 62.06 -31.69 18.18
C THR A 270 63.05 -32.54 18.96
N SER A 271 64.34 -32.30 18.88
CA SER A 271 65.38 -33.03 19.54
C SER A 271 65.86 -32.30 20.81
N LEU A 272 65.69 -32.92 21.96
CA LEU A 272 66.14 -32.44 23.26
C LEU A 272 67.52 -33.08 23.65
N THR A 273 68.47 -32.23 23.98
CA THR A 273 69.83 -32.65 24.39
C THR A 273 70.23 -31.98 25.70
#